data_6f8df5bafb7466370d067d39c4ed6074
#
_entry.id   6f8df5bafb7466370d067d39c4ed6074
#
_cell.length_a   1.000
_cell.length_b   1.000
_cell.length_c   1.000
_cell.angle_alpha   90.00
_cell.angle_beta   90.00
_cell.angle_gamma   90.00
#
_symmetry.space_group_name_H-M   'P 1'
#
loop_
_entity.id
_entity.type
_entity.pdbx_description
1 polymer ?
#
loop_
_entity_poly.entity_id
_entity_poly.type
_entity_poly.pdbx_seq_one_letter_code
_entity_poly.pdbx_strand_id
1 'polypeptide(L)'
;MEKWFRFFDDEYFGGKLPTPELGVTRAKTRLGQMAYKRATRWGRTKLYDFKISMSTYYDMTEKQAKSVLLHEMIHYMIGYTGLKDTSSHGLVFRGLMDKLNRTYGWDIRVMTSTKGWKVSEQVVKKKKAQGPQTYLI
;
A
#
# COMPACT_ATOMS: atom_id res chain seq x y z
N MET A 1 -5.82 6.23 -8.46
CA MET A 1 -5.65 5.03 -7.59
C MET A 1 -6.76 4.01 -7.80
N GLU A 2 -8.00 4.43 -7.84
CA GLU A 2 -9.14 3.50 -8.03
C GLU A 2 -9.06 2.74 -9.35
N LYS A 3 -8.70 3.40 -10.44
CA LYS A 3 -8.53 2.75 -11.74
C LYS A 3 -7.43 1.70 -11.70
N TRP A 4 -6.33 1.97 -11.04
CA TRP A 4 -5.24 1.01 -10.88
C TRP A 4 -5.70 -0.18 -10.04
N PHE A 5 -6.40 0.08 -8.95
CA PHE A 5 -6.93 -0.98 -8.09
C PHE A 5 -7.84 -1.92 -8.90
N ARG A 6 -8.82 -1.37 -9.62
CA ARG A 6 -9.74 -2.18 -10.43
C ARG A 6 -9.02 -2.97 -11.52
N PHE A 7 -8.07 -2.32 -12.20
CA PHE A 7 -7.26 -3.00 -13.22
C PHE A 7 -6.49 -4.18 -12.64
N PHE A 8 -5.79 -3.96 -11.54
CA PHE A 8 -4.98 -5.01 -10.90
C PHE A 8 -5.85 -6.13 -10.32
N ASP A 9 -7.00 -5.80 -9.75
CA ASP A 9 -7.92 -6.82 -9.28
C ASP A 9 -8.39 -7.70 -10.42
N ASP A 10 -8.79 -7.11 -11.53
CA ASP A 10 -9.23 -7.87 -12.71
C ASP A 10 -8.10 -8.73 -13.30
N GLU A 11 -6.89 -8.19 -13.38
CA GLU A 11 -5.78 -8.87 -14.01
C GLU A 11 -5.10 -9.91 -13.11
N TYR A 12 -5.00 -9.66 -11.81
CA TYR A 12 -4.15 -10.46 -10.93
C TYR A 12 -4.88 -11.13 -9.77
N PHE A 13 -6.04 -10.66 -9.38
CA PHE A 13 -6.73 -11.12 -8.16
C PHE A 13 -8.12 -11.69 -8.42
N GLY A 14 -8.46 -11.98 -9.66
CA GLY A 14 -9.72 -12.64 -10.02
C GLY A 14 -10.93 -11.73 -10.16
N GLY A 15 -10.79 -10.42 -10.03
CA GLY A 15 -11.85 -9.45 -10.26
C GLY A 15 -12.95 -9.42 -9.19
N LYS A 16 -12.75 -10.06 -8.05
CA LYS A 16 -13.77 -10.21 -7.00
C LYS A 16 -13.54 -9.39 -5.75
N LEU A 17 -12.41 -8.67 -5.66
CA LEU A 17 -12.14 -7.86 -4.50
C LEU A 17 -12.99 -6.58 -4.52
N PRO A 18 -13.79 -6.31 -3.48
CA PRO A 18 -14.47 -5.02 -3.39
C PRO A 18 -13.44 -3.91 -3.32
N THR A 19 -13.73 -2.76 -3.92
CA THR A 19 -12.86 -1.60 -3.80
C THR A 19 -12.85 -1.14 -2.33
N PRO A 20 -11.69 -1.15 -1.65
CA PRO A 20 -11.62 -0.66 -0.28
C PRO A 20 -11.68 0.86 -0.27
N GLU A 21 -11.74 1.46 0.92
CA GLU A 21 -11.47 2.87 1.02
C GLU A 21 -10.04 3.14 0.54
N LEU A 22 -9.87 4.16 -0.33
CA LEU A 22 -8.57 4.52 -0.89
C LEU A 22 -8.22 5.94 -0.44
N GLY A 23 -6.99 6.14 0.01
CA GLY A 23 -6.56 7.42 0.50
C GLY A 23 -5.08 7.67 0.27
N VAL A 24 -4.66 8.86 0.67
CA VAL A 24 -3.26 9.28 0.60
C VAL A 24 -2.79 9.73 1.97
N THR A 25 -1.49 9.52 2.22
CA THR A 25 -0.83 9.99 3.44
C THR A 25 0.41 10.78 3.06
N ARG A 26 1.08 11.33 4.06
CA ARG A 26 2.40 11.97 3.91
C ARG A 26 3.44 11.27 4.77
N ALA A 27 3.26 9.98 4.99
CA ALA A 27 4.16 9.19 5.80
C ALA A 27 5.55 9.09 5.17
N LYS A 28 6.58 9.39 5.95
CA LYS A 28 7.97 9.31 5.52
C LYS A 28 8.49 7.87 5.50
N THR A 29 8.05 7.05 6.43
CA THR A 29 8.59 5.70 6.64
C THR A 29 7.72 4.60 6.05
N ARG A 30 6.49 4.92 5.64
CA ARG A 30 5.58 3.97 5.01
C ARG A 30 5.13 4.48 3.66
N LEU A 31 5.52 3.79 2.60
CA LEU A 31 5.12 4.15 1.24
C LEU A 31 3.66 3.79 0.97
N GLY A 32 3.16 2.73 1.58
CA GLY A 32 1.78 2.31 1.53
C GLY A 32 1.35 1.71 2.85
N GLN A 33 0.05 1.60 3.03
CA GLN A 33 -0.54 1.05 4.24
C GLN A 33 -1.87 0.39 3.91
N MET A 34 -2.11 -0.78 4.49
CA MET A 34 -3.41 -1.42 4.49
C MET A 34 -3.90 -1.47 5.94
N ALA A 35 -5.01 -0.78 6.21
CA ALA A 35 -5.63 -0.74 7.52
C ALA A 35 -6.97 -1.48 7.49
N TYR A 36 -7.38 -1.99 8.63
CA TYR A 36 -8.64 -2.70 8.76
C TYR A 36 -9.12 -2.65 10.20
N LYS A 37 -10.40 -2.97 10.41
CA LYS A 37 -10.97 -3.21 11.72
C LYS A 37 -11.10 -4.71 11.96
N ARG A 38 -11.12 -5.10 13.22
CA ARG A 38 -11.19 -6.49 13.63
C ARG A 38 -12.35 -6.70 14.59
N ALA A 39 -13.15 -7.72 14.33
CA ALA A 39 -14.20 -8.16 15.24
C ALA A 39 -14.05 -9.66 15.49
N THR A 40 -14.10 -10.05 16.78
CA THR A 40 -14.06 -11.45 17.18
C THR A 40 -15.41 -11.81 17.77
N ARG A 41 -16.05 -12.84 17.21
CA ARG A 41 -17.34 -13.35 17.69
C ARG A 41 -17.32 -14.88 17.61
N TRP A 42 -17.72 -15.53 18.70
CA TRP A 42 -17.76 -17.00 18.76
C TRP A 42 -16.41 -17.66 18.43
N GLY A 43 -15.32 -17.07 18.90
CA GLY A 43 -13.95 -17.56 18.63
C GLY A 43 -13.47 -17.34 17.19
N ARG A 44 -14.25 -16.67 16.34
CA ARG A 44 -13.86 -16.34 14.96
C ARG A 44 -13.57 -14.87 14.83
N THR A 45 -12.44 -14.55 14.20
CA THR A 45 -12.04 -13.19 13.91
C THR A 45 -12.32 -12.86 12.46
N LYS A 46 -13.02 -11.74 12.24
CA LYS A 46 -13.30 -11.20 10.92
C LYS A 46 -12.69 -9.82 10.78
N LEU A 47 -12.02 -9.59 9.66
CA LEU A 47 -11.49 -8.28 9.30
C LEU A 47 -12.50 -7.56 8.43
N TYR A 48 -12.63 -6.24 8.62
CA TYR A 48 -13.59 -5.42 7.87
C TYR A 48 -13.13 -3.97 7.81
N ASP A 49 -13.83 -3.14 7.05
CA ASP A 49 -13.51 -1.73 6.83
C ASP A 49 -12.06 -1.52 6.38
N PHE A 50 -11.71 -2.20 5.30
CA PHE A 50 -10.37 -2.12 4.73
C PHE A 50 -10.11 -0.76 4.10
N LYS A 51 -8.91 -0.24 4.31
CA LYS A 51 -8.44 0.99 3.69
C LYS A 51 -7.01 0.79 3.20
N ILE A 52 -6.78 1.16 1.94
CA ILE A 52 -5.43 1.24 1.37
C ILE A 52 -5.08 2.71 1.21
N SER A 53 -3.93 3.11 1.74
CA SER A 53 -3.39 4.46 1.63
C SER A 53 -2.02 4.41 0.99
N MET A 54 -1.73 5.41 0.16
CA MET A 54 -0.43 5.59 -0.48
C MET A 54 0.20 6.88 0.02
N SER A 55 1.51 6.86 0.30
CA SER A 55 2.22 8.05 0.71
C SER A 55 2.56 8.91 -0.50
N THR A 56 2.40 10.22 -0.36
CA THR A 56 2.82 11.23 -1.34
C THR A 56 4.08 11.95 -0.89
N TYR A 57 4.78 11.45 0.12
CA TYR A 57 5.97 12.11 0.66
C TYR A 57 7.12 12.14 -0.34
N TYR A 58 7.33 11.07 -1.10
CA TYR A 58 8.40 10.96 -2.09
C TYR A 58 7.87 11.05 -3.51
N ASP A 59 8.72 11.54 -4.41
CA ASP A 59 8.49 11.37 -5.85
C ASP A 59 8.75 9.91 -6.21
N MET A 60 7.72 9.25 -6.71
CA MET A 60 7.79 7.89 -7.19
C MET A 60 7.53 7.85 -8.69
N THR A 61 8.24 6.98 -9.41
CA THR A 61 7.84 6.64 -10.76
C THR A 61 6.49 5.92 -10.71
N GLU A 62 5.78 5.91 -11.84
CA GLU A 62 4.51 5.19 -11.92
C GLU A 62 4.68 3.71 -11.55
N LYS A 63 5.75 3.08 -12.02
CA LYS A 63 6.05 1.68 -11.69
C LYS A 63 6.29 1.48 -10.20
N GLN A 64 7.02 2.39 -9.55
CA GLN A 64 7.24 2.33 -8.11
C GLN A 64 5.92 2.46 -7.35
N ALA A 65 5.10 3.43 -7.71
CA ALA A 65 3.80 3.65 -7.06
C ALA A 65 2.86 2.44 -7.26
N LYS A 66 2.81 1.90 -8.45
CA LYS A 66 2.01 0.70 -8.74
C LYS A 66 2.51 -0.52 -7.99
N SER A 67 3.83 -0.69 -7.86
CA SER A 67 4.42 -1.80 -7.09
C SER A 67 4.07 -1.68 -5.60
N VAL A 68 4.06 -0.47 -5.05
CA VAL A 68 3.62 -0.23 -3.66
C VAL A 68 2.14 -0.57 -3.51
N LEU A 69 1.30 -0.13 -4.44
CA LEU A 69 -0.13 -0.46 -4.41
C LEU A 69 -0.35 -1.98 -4.47
N LEU A 70 0.37 -2.69 -5.33
CA LEU A 70 0.28 -4.14 -5.44
C LEU A 70 0.71 -4.83 -4.14
N HIS A 71 1.74 -4.32 -3.46
CA HIS A 71 2.13 -4.80 -2.13
C HIS A 71 0.95 -4.74 -1.16
N GLU A 72 0.27 -3.60 -1.10
CA GLU A 72 -0.89 -3.43 -0.22
C GLU A 72 -2.09 -4.27 -0.67
N MET A 73 -2.28 -4.46 -1.96
CA MET A 73 -3.34 -5.31 -2.49
C MET A 73 -3.14 -6.79 -2.15
N ILE A 74 -1.90 -7.26 -2.10
CA ILE A 74 -1.61 -8.62 -1.63
C ILE A 74 -2.04 -8.77 -0.16
N HIS A 75 -1.71 -7.81 0.69
CA HIS A 75 -2.18 -7.79 2.08
C HIS A 75 -3.70 -7.77 2.15
N TYR A 76 -4.33 -6.95 1.34
CA TYR A 76 -5.79 -6.85 1.29
C TYR A 76 -6.43 -8.17 0.88
N MET A 77 -5.92 -8.79 -0.17
CA MET A 77 -6.45 -10.08 -0.65
C MET A 77 -6.34 -11.16 0.44
N ILE A 78 -5.19 -11.24 1.11
CA ILE A 78 -4.99 -12.21 2.20
C ILE A 78 -5.96 -11.91 3.35
N GLY A 79 -6.07 -10.66 3.77
CA GLY A 79 -6.96 -10.25 4.87
C GLY A 79 -8.44 -10.43 4.53
N TYR A 80 -8.84 -10.06 3.34
CA TYR A 80 -10.24 -10.14 2.89
C TYR A 80 -10.71 -11.58 2.72
N THR A 81 -9.88 -12.44 2.13
CA THR A 81 -10.23 -13.84 1.88
C THR A 81 -10.07 -14.73 3.11
N GLY A 82 -9.42 -14.21 4.16
CA GLY A 82 -9.16 -15.00 5.36
C GLY A 82 -8.08 -16.05 5.20
N LEU A 83 -7.26 -15.97 4.15
CA LEU A 83 -6.11 -16.85 4.00
C LEU A 83 -5.16 -16.67 5.17
N LYS A 84 -4.65 -17.80 5.68
CA LYS A 84 -3.64 -17.77 6.73
C LYS A 84 -2.25 -17.80 6.12
N ASP A 85 -1.41 -16.88 6.56
CA ASP A 85 0.00 -16.86 6.19
C ASP A 85 0.87 -17.20 7.40
N THR A 86 2.12 -17.53 7.15
CA THR A 86 3.10 -17.87 8.19
C THR A 86 3.55 -16.64 8.98
N SER A 87 3.44 -15.46 8.37
CA SER A 87 3.69 -14.16 8.98
C SER A 87 3.07 -13.07 8.11
N SER A 88 3.21 -11.79 8.48
CA SER A 88 2.68 -10.67 7.68
C SER A 88 3.25 -10.61 6.26
N HIS A 89 4.49 -11.05 6.07
CA HIS A 89 5.12 -11.22 4.76
C HIS A 89 5.64 -12.65 4.63
N GLY A 90 4.74 -13.61 4.85
CA GLY A 90 5.08 -15.02 4.88
C GLY A 90 5.05 -15.69 3.51
N LEU A 91 4.89 -17.00 3.52
CA LEU A 91 4.96 -17.81 2.30
C LEU A 91 3.89 -17.44 1.28
N VAL A 92 2.67 -17.13 1.71
CA VAL A 92 1.58 -16.75 0.80
C VAL A 92 1.87 -15.40 0.18
N PHE A 93 2.23 -14.40 0.99
CA PHE A 93 2.57 -13.06 0.50
C PHE A 93 3.72 -13.11 -0.48
N ARG A 94 4.82 -13.75 -0.11
CA ARG A 94 6.03 -13.84 -0.94
C ARG A 94 5.81 -14.64 -2.22
N GLY A 95 4.98 -15.67 -2.17
CA GLY A 95 4.62 -16.46 -3.35
C GLY A 95 3.88 -15.61 -4.39
N LEU A 96 2.90 -14.81 -3.95
CA LEU A 96 2.17 -13.90 -4.83
C LEU A 96 3.07 -12.78 -5.35
N MET A 97 3.87 -12.18 -4.47
CA MET A 97 4.84 -11.15 -4.82
C MET A 97 5.79 -11.63 -5.91
N ASP A 98 6.41 -12.78 -5.72
CA ASP A 98 7.35 -13.36 -6.67
C ASP A 98 6.68 -13.67 -8.01
N LYS A 99 5.46 -14.20 -7.97
CA LYS A 99 4.69 -14.49 -9.20
C LYS A 99 4.44 -13.23 -10.01
N LEU A 100 3.97 -12.16 -9.38
CA LEU A 100 3.71 -10.90 -10.06
C LEU A 100 4.99 -10.27 -10.61
N ASN A 101 6.06 -10.31 -9.84
CA ASN A 101 7.35 -9.77 -10.28
C ASN A 101 7.90 -10.53 -11.48
N ARG A 102 7.91 -11.85 -11.44
CA ARG A 102 8.46 -12.68 -12.53
C ARG A 102 7.59 -12.66 -13.77
N THR A 103 6.27 -12.75 -13.60
CA THR A 103 5.36 -12.89 -14.73
C THR A 103 5.11 -11.57 -15.43
N TYR A 104 5.01 -10.48 -14.68
CA TYR A 104 4.58 -9.18 -15.20
C TYR A 104 5.63 -8.08 -15.08
N GLY A 105 6.78 -8.37 -14.50
CA GLY A 105 7.89 -7.41 -14.41
C GLY A 105 7.71 -6.32 -13.36
N TRP A 106 6.88 -6.55 -12.34
CA TRP A 106 6.75 -5.61 -11.23
C TRP A 106 7.97 -5.69 -10.31
N ASP A 107 8.13 -4.68 -9.46
CA ASP A 107 9.20 -4.61 -8.46
C ASP A 107 8.59 -4.47 -7.06
N ILE A 108 7.75 -5.45 -6.72
CA ILE A 108 7.13 -5.52 -5.40
C ILE A 108 8.16 -6.04 -4.41
N ARG A 109 8.35 -5.35 -3.30
CA ARG A 109 9.32 -5.71 -2.27
C ARG A 109 8.66 -5.76 -0.91
N VAL A 110 9.17 -6.62 -0.02
CA VAL A 110 8.73 -6.66 1.38
C VAL A 110 9.06 -5.34 2.06
N MET A 111 10.28 -4.83 1.84
CA MET A 111 10.71 -3.51 2.30
C MET A 111 11.38 -2.77 1.16
N THR A 112 11.05 -1.51 1.00
CA THR A 112 11.64 -0.66 -0.03
C THR A 112 12.53 0.40 0.63
N SER A 113 13.79 0.47 0.20
CA SER A 113 14.69 1.54 0.61
C SER A 113 14.34 2.82 -0.14
N THR A 114 14.19 3.92 0.59
CA THR A 114 13.95 5.25 0.02
C THR A 114 15.21 6.09 -0.06
N LYS A 115 16.36 5.48 0.20
CA LYS A 115 17.66 6.17 0.15
C LYS A 115 17.87 6.79 -1.24
N GLY A 116 18.15 8.10 -1.25
CA GLY A 116 18.36 8.84 -2.49
C GLY A 116 17.06 9.29 -3.19
N TRP A 117 15.89 8.95 -2.68
CA TRP A 117 14.63 9.40 -3.25
C TRP A 117 14.37 10.88 -2.95
N LYS A 118 13.83 11.58 -3.94
CA LYS A 118 13.45 12.98 -3.77
C LYS A 118 12.15 13.10 -3.00
N VAL A 119 12.09 14.08 -2.11
CA VAL A 119 10.84 14.49 -1.46
C VAL A 119 9.94 15.16 -2.50
N SER A 120 8.65 14.88 -2.47
CA SER A 120 7.71 15.42 -3.44
C SER A 120 7.62 16.94 -3.34
N GLU A 121 7.29 17.60 -4.45
CA GLU A 121 7.11 19.05 -4.48
C GLU A 121 6.04 19.53 -3.50
N GLN A 122 4.97 18.78 -3.32
CA GLN A 122 3.90 19.13 -2.38
C GLN A 122 4.41 19.24 -0.96
N VAL A 123 5.28 18.33 -0.53
CA VAL A 123 5.88 18.33 0.80
C VAL A 123 6.85 19.52 0.93
N VAL A 124 7.68 19.74 -0.08
CA VAL A 124 8.62 20.87 -0.11
C VAL A 124 7.87 22.21 -0.04
N LYS A 125 6.82 22.39 -0.84
CA LYS A 125 6.00 23.62 -0.82
C LYS A 125 5.37 23.83 0.56
N LYS A 126 4.85 22.79 1.18
CA LYS A 126 4.26 22.89 2.51
C LYS A 126 5.28 23.28 3.56
N LYS A 127 6.47 22.70 3.54
CA LYS A 127 7.58 23.04 4.44
C LYS A 127 7.99 24.49 4.27
N LYS A 128 8.12 24.99 3.04
CA LYS A 128 8.45 26.38 2.75
C LYS A 128 7.37 27.33 3.27
N ALA A 129 6.09 26.98 3.07
CA ALA A 129 4.97 27.79 3.56
C ALA A 129 4.90 27.85 5.09
N GLN A 130 5.32 26.79 5.78
CA GLN A 130 5.33 26.72 7.24
C GLN A 130 6.60 27.29 7.87
N GLY A 131 7.71 27.31 7.12
CA GLY A 131 9.02 27.73 7.61
C GLY A 131 9.02 29.13 8.24
N PRO A 132 8.50 30.18 7.56
CA PRO A 132 8.44 31.52 8.13
C PRO A 132 7.65 31.60 9.45
N GLN A 133 6.58 30.82 9.57
CA GLN A 133 5.79 30.79 10.79
C GLN A 133 6.54 30.18 11.97
N THR A 134 7.40 29.22 11.72
CA THR A 134 8.22 28.59 12.75
C THR A 134 9.21 29.54 13.38
N TYR A 135 9.72 30.51 12.62
CA TYR A 135 10.68 31.49 13.11
C TYR A 135 10.05 32.62 13.93
N LEU A 136 8.74 32.78 13.86
CA LEU A 136 8.02 33.80 14.60
C LEU A 136 7.67 33.35 16.02
N ILE A 137 7.84 32.11 16.31
CA ILE A 137 7.59 31.52 17.63
C ILE A 137 8.86 31.59 18.47
#